data_e0498a05faefb2fb3935b3916e38a19f
#
_entry.id   e0498a05faefb2fb3935b3916e38a19f
#
_cell.length_a   1.000
_cell.length_b   1.000
_cell.length_c   1.000
_cell.angle_alpha   90.00
_cell.angle_beta   90.00
_cell.angle_gamma   90.00
#
_symmetry.space_group_name_H-M   'P 1'
#
loop_
_entity.id
_entity.type
_entity.pdbx_description
1 polymer ?
#
loop_
_entity_poly.entity_id
_entity_poly.type
_entity_poly.pdbx_seq_one_letter_code
_entity_poly.pdbx_strand_id
1 'polypeptide(L)'
;MGGRGGISGFGSGNVVIHKQAEPNKQGYSYYMTGTRNVISNWDDEGNYHAKGIAKKEDVRQRFDSVEEAIKYAKKNRYKYLRL
;
A
#
# COMPACT_ATOMS: atom_id res chain seq x y z
N MET A 1 20.59 6.74 4.19
CA MET A 1 20.34 7.00 3.77
C MET A 1 20.01 7.25 3.29
N GLY A 2 19.85 7.19 3.30
CA GLY A 2 19.50 7.42 2.73
C GLY A 2 19.15 7.62 2.39
N GLY A 3 19.13 7.54 2.25
CA GLY A 3 18.80 7.78 1.75
C GLY A 3 18.30 7.91 1.72
N ARG A 4 18.29 7.46 1.84
CA ARG A 4 17.42 7.77 1.62
C ARG A 4 16.79 8.49 1.21
N GLY A 5 16.99 8.78 1.15
CA GLY A 5 16.69 10.07 0.69
C GLY A 5 15.36 10.32 0.17
N GLY A 6 15.25 11.27 -0.69
CA GLY A 6 13.97 11.64 -1.25
C GLY A 6 13.15 10.49 -1.78
N ILE A 7 13.81 9.41 -2.13
CA ILE A 7 13.12 8.23 -2.61
C ILE A 7 12.33 7.55 -1.51
N SER A 8 12.72 7.78 -0.28
CA SER A 8 12.04 7.14 0.85
C SER A 8 10.56 7.49 0.94
N GLY A 9 10.14 8.56 0.29
CA GLY A 9 8.73 8.90 0.25
C GLY A 9 7.92 8.11 -0.77
N PHE A 10 8.61 7.44 -1.68
CA PHE A 10 7.93 6.70 -2.73
C PHE A 10 7.76 5.24 -2.30
N GLY A 11 6.70 4.62 -2.76
CA GLY A 11 6.39 3.28 -2.35
C GLY A 11 5.75 3.22 -0.98
N SER A 12 5.65 4.34 -0.32
CA SER A 12 4.96 4.40 0.97
C SER A 12 3.49 4.73 0.77
N GLY A 13 2.73 4.50 1.81
CA GLY A 13 1.31 4.78 1.75
C GLY A 13 0.71 4.74 3.14
N ASN A 14 -0.59 4.93 3.19
CA ASN A 14 -1.34 4.88 4.44
C ASN A 14 -2.44 3.83 4.27
N VAL A 15 -2.44 2.85 5.15
CA VAL A 15 -3.39 1.74 5.07
C VAL A 15 -4.04 1.51 6.42
N VAL A 16 -5.20 0.87 6.38
CA VAL A 16 -5.92 0.46 7.57
C VAL A 16 -6.13 -1.05 7.48
N ILE A 17 -5.80 -1.74 8.55
CA ILE A 17 -5.99 -3.19 8.65
C ILE A 17 -7.31 -3.42 9.38
N HIS A 18 -8.24 -4.07 8.70
CA HIS A 18 -9.58 -4.35 9.21
C HIS A 18 -9.73 -5.81 9.55
N LYS A 19 -10.40 -6.08 10.65
CA LYS A 19 -10.78 -7.44 10.98
C LYS A 19 -12.19 -7.68 10.48
N GLN A 20 -12.40 -8.77 9.77
CA GLN A 20 -13.75 -9.16 9.35
C GLN A 20 -14.42 -9.93 10.48
N ALA A 21 -15.73 -9.73 10.65
CA ALA A 21 -16.49 -10.46 11.63
C ALA A 21 -16.47 -11.95 11.35
N GLU A 22 -16.50 -12.32 10.06
CA GLU A 22 -16.41 -13.71 9.62
C GLU A 22 -15.44 -13.78 8.45
N PRO A 23 -14.67 -14.88 8.29
CA PRO A 23 -13.81 -15.04 7.13
C PRO A 23 -14.64 -14.99 5.85
N ASN A 24 -14.04 -14.45 4.79
CA ASN A 24 -14.72 -14.45 3.51
C ASN A 24 -14.69 -15.85 2.89
N LYS A 25 -15.20 -16.00 1.67
CA LYS A 25 -15.30 -17.31 1.01
C LYS A 25 -13.94 -17.96 0.80
N GLN A 26 -12.87 -17.19 0.77
CA GLN A 26 -11.51 -17.71 0.63
C GLN A 26 -10.86 -17.99 1.99
N GLY A 27 -11.58 -17.74 3.09
CA GLY A 27 -11.06 -18.00 4.43
C GLY A 27 -10.24 -16.87 5.04
N TYR A 28 -10.17 -15.72 4.40
CA TYR A 28 -9.41 -14.60 4.94
C TYR A 28 -10.17 -13.88 6.04
N SER A 29 -9.48 -13.58 7.12
CA SER A 29 -10.08 -12.93 8.29
C SER A 29 -9.76 -11.45 8.38
N TYR A 30 -8.79 -10.98 7.62
CA TYR A 30 -8.35 -9.59 7.67
C TYR A 30 -8.23 -9.03 6.26
N TYR A 31 -8.44 -7.73 6.15
CA TYR A 31 -8.22 -7.07 4.87
C TYR A 31 -7.60 -5.70 5.11
N MET A 32 -6.90 -5.21 4.12
CA MET A 32 -6.21 -3.93 4.18
C MET A 32 -6.76 -3.03 3.08
N THR A 33 -7.05 -1.79 3.45
CA THR A 33 -7.46 -0.77 2.48
C THR A 33 -6.63 0.49 2.71
N GLY A 34 -6.51 1.30 1.68
CA GLY A 34 -5.77 2.54 1.78
C GLY A 34 -5.24 2.96 0.42
N THR A 35 -4.21 3.78 0.46
CA THR A 35 -3.56 4.26 -0.76
C THR A 35 -2.05 4.16 -0.60
N ARG A 36 -1.37 4.02 -1.72
CA ARG A 36 0.08 4.04 -1.76
C ARG A 36 0.55 5.00 -2.82
N ASN A 37 1.78 5.47 -2.68
CA ASN A 37 2.40 6.35 -3.65
C ASN A 37 3.28 5.52 -4.57
N VAL A 38 3.14 5.74 -5.87
CA VAL A 38 3.95 5.06 -6.89
C VAL A 38 4.51 6.10 -7.83
N ILE A 39 5.60 5.73 -8.52
CA ILE A 39 6.18 6.57 -9.56
C ILE A 39 5.75 6.00 -10.90
N SER A 40 5.21 6.86 -11.75
CA SER A 40 4.81 6.50 -13.10
C SER A 40 5.47 7.42 -14.08
N ASN A 41 5.76 6.92 -15.27
CA ASN A 41 6.22 7.76 -16.37
C ASN A 41 5.08 8.28 -17.22
N TRP A 42 3.87 7.89 -16.94
CA TRP A 42 2.69 8.30 -17.71
C TRP A 42 1.64 8.90 -16.78
N ASP A 43 1.10 10.03 -17.19
CA ASP A 43 0.00 10.62 -16.44
C ASP A 43 -1.34 10.05 -16.93
N ASP A 44 -2.44 10.52 -16.31
CA ASP A 44 -3.77 9.99 -16.64
C ASP A 44 -4.24 10.42 -18.03
N GLU A 45 -3.59 11.42 -18.59
CA GLU A 45 -3.92 11.91 -19.94
C GLU A 45 -3.07 11.24 -21.01
N GLY A 46 -2.16 10.34 -20.63
CA GLY A 46 -1.32 9.62 -21.55
C GLY A 46 -0.03 10.34 -21.93
N ASN A 47 0.33 11.39 -21.22
CA ASN A 47 1.56 12.12 -21.48
C ASN A 47 2.74 11.46 -20.77
N TYR A 48 3.88 11.42 -21.44
CA TYR A 48 5.08 10.80 -20.91
C TYR A 48 5.88 11.80 -20.08
N HIS A 49 6.38 11.33 -18.94
CA HIS A 49 7.21 12.11 -18.02
C HIS A 49 8.49 11.34 -17.74
N ALA A 50 9.58 11.77 -18.35
CA ALA A 50 10.85 11.06 -18.23
C ALA A 50 11.35 10.98 -16.80
N LYS A 51 11.10 12.00 -16.00
CA LYS A 51 11.53 12.01 -14.59
C LYS A 51 10.56 11.30 -13.67
N GLY A 52 9.41 10.90 -14.18
CA GLY A 52 8.38 10.26 -13.39
C GLY A 52 7.53 11.25 -12.64
N ILE A 53 6.35 10.83 -12.30
CA ILE A 53 5.41 11.60 -11.49
C ILE A 53 4.91 10.73 -10.36
N ALA A 54 4.57 11.35 -9.25
CA ALA A 54 4.00 10.63 -8.12
C ALA A 54 2.51 10.44 -8.37
N LYS A 55 2.06 9.22 -8.23
CA LYS A 55 0.65 8.86 -8.38
C LYS A 55 0.21 8.07 -7.16
N LYS A 56 -1.09 8.02 -6.93
CA LYS A 56 -1.64 7.23 -5.84
C LYS A 56 -2.43 6.07 -6.41
N GLU A 57 -2.24 4.90 -5.80
CA GLU A 57 -3.01 3.71 -6.14
C GLU A 57 -3.72 3.19 -4.91
N ASP A 58 -4.87 2.58 -5.11
CA ASP A 58 -5.59 1.94 -4.02
C ASP A 58 -4.88 0.65 -3.61
N VAL A 59 -4.81 0.43 -2.30
CA VAL A 59 -4.30 -0.81 -1.74
C VAL A 59 -5.49 -1.63 -1.29
N ARG A 60 -5.57 -2.88 -1.78
CA ARG A 60 -6.60 -3.82 -1.38
C ARG A 60 -5.98 -5.19 -1.30
N GLN A 61 -5.84 -5.72 -0.10
CA GLN A 61 -5.24 -7.03 0.11
C GLN A 61 -6.00 -7.75 1.21
N ARG A 62 -5.96 -9.06 1.17
CA ARG A 62 -6.58 -9.92 2.18
C ARG A 62 -5.53 -10.80 2.82
N PHE A 63 -5.73 -11.11 4.10
CA PHE A 63 -4.73 -11.83 4.88
C PHE A 63 -5.42 -12.81 5.82
N ASP A 64 -4.74 -13.90 6.10
CA ASP A 64 -5.21 -14.91 7.06
C ASP A 64 -5.05 -14.44 8.49
N SER A 65 -4.05 -13.61 8.77
CA SER A 65 -3.78 -13.17 10.12
C SER A 65 -3.34 -11.71 10.12
N VAL A 66 -3.47 -11.07 11.28
CA VAL A 66 -3.03 -9.69 11.44
C VAL A 66 -1.52 -9.57 11.30
N GLU A 67 -0.77 -10.61 11.71
CA GLU A 67 0.68 -10.60 11.59
C GLU A 67 1.11 -10.53 10.13
N GLU A 68 0.42 -11.24 9.26
CA GLU A 68 0.74 -11.17 7.83
C GLU A 68 0.40 -9.82 7.25
N ALA A 69 -0.69 -9.21 7.68
CA ALA A 69 -1.05 -7.86 7.23
C ALA A 69 0.00 -6.85 7.66
N ILE A 70 0.44 -6.92 8.91
CA ILE A 70 1.47 -6.02 9.43
C ILE A 70 2.79 -6.24 8.70
N LYS A 71 3.15 -7.48 8.46
CA LYS A 71 4.37 -7.81 7.72
C LYS A 71 4.34 -7.22 6.31
N TYR A 72 3.20 -7.33 5.64
CA TYR A 72 3.03 -6.76 4.31
C TYR A 72 3.18 -5.24 4.34
N ALA A 73 2.55 -4.59 5.32
CA ALA A 73 2.64 -3.13 5.45
C ALA A 73 4.08 -2.69 5.69
N LYS A 74 4.79 -3.38 6.56
CA LYS A 74 6.19 -3.04 6.85
C LYS A 74 7.09 -3.27 5.65
N LYS A 75 6.87 -4.36 4.93
CA LYS A 75 7.65 -4.67 3.73
C LYS A 75 7.50 -3.59 2.68
N ASN A 76 6.32 -3.02 2.56
CA ASN A 76 6.03 -1.99 1.57
C ASN A 76 6.18 -0.58 2.12
N ARG A 77 6.62 -0.45 3.37
CA ARG A 77 6.83 0.85 4.04
C ARG A 77 5.56 1.67 4.14
N TYR A 78 4.44 1.01 4.33
CA TYR A 78 3.18 1.69 4.56
C TYR A 78 3.05 2.08 6.03
N LYS A 79 2.43 3.20 6.29
CA LYS A 79 1.95 3.52 7.62
C LYS A 79 0.62 2.81 7.78
N TYR A 80 0.45 2.12 8.88
CA TYR A 80 -0.77 1.35 9.06
C TYR A 80 -1.44 1.67 10.38
N LEU A 81 -2.76 1.59 10.35
CA LEU A 81 -3.61 1.66 11.52
C LEU A 81 -4.33 0.33 11.62
N ARG A 82 -4.37 -0.21 12.81
CA ARG A 82 -4.99 -1.50 13.05
C ARG A 82 -6.31 -1.29 13.80
N LEU A 83 -7.39 -1.76 13.23
CA LEU A 83 -8.71 -1.67 13.85
C LEU A 83 -9.04 -2.91 14.64
#